data_f92a387536b4b80d5eed7a8e1a3ec732
#
_entry.id   f92a387536b4b80d5eed7a8e1a3ec732
#
_cell.length_a   1.000
_cell.length_b   1.000
_cell.length_c   1.000
_cell.angle_alpha   90.00
_cell.angle_beta   90.00
_cell.angle_gamma   90.00
#
_symmetry.space_group_name_H-M   'P 1'
#
loop_
_entity.id
_entity.type
_entity.pdbx_description
1 polymer ?
#
loop_
_entity_poly.entity_id
_entity_poly.type
_entity_poly.pdbx_seq_one_letter_code
_entity_poly.pdbx_strand_id
1 'polypeptide(L)'
;MLPLQPHTDLNMKQQYTTIILFLLSLFVAHSASAQIKGVVTDSLTNEPLMYITVQYEGKGVGAITNAEGEYTVETRKGWNELTFSAIGYVTKKVTLTPNTRVLNVKMAPADVMLSEVVVKPQKEKYSRKNNPAVDFMRKVIENKKELKLEANDFYQYQKYEKMKMSMNDVTPEKMEKGIYKKFSFFKDQVEISPKTNKMILPISIKETSSKTIYRKSPKSEKTIIEGMNSSGIEEFFNTGDMLGTILTDVFSDVNIYDDDIRLLQRRFVSPIGRGAISFYKFYLMDTIMVDRQECVHLTFVPQNSQDFGFTGHLYVVKDSTYAVKKCTMNLPKKTGVNFVDNLDIVQQFEQMPDGNWVLTDDDMTVELQFVKGLQGLEVQRTTKYSNYKFEDIEPRLFRLKGNVIKEANMLNKSDEYWASVRQVPLTKKESNMDVFMNRIEQIPGFKYVIFGAKALIENFVETGSKKHPSKFDFGPINTSITSNYVNGTRFRLSGMTTGNFDPHWSFSGYGAYGTRDKKW
;
A
#
# COMPACT_ATOMS: atom_id res chain seq x y z
N MET A 1 -69.11 -47.89 33.09
CA MET A 1 -67.84 -47.19 33.30
C MET A 1 -66.94 -47.51 32.10
N LEU A 2 -66.83 -46.59 31.19
CA LEU A 2 -65.90 -46.63 30.04
C LEU A 2 -64.74 -45.67 30.33
N PRO A 3 -63.47 -46.05 30.08
CA PRO A 3 -62.33 -45.15 30.34
C PRO A 3 -62.14 -44.18 29.15
N LEU A 4 -61.99 -42.93 29.47
CA LEU A 4 -61.59 -41.87 28.58
C LEU A 4 -60.14 -42.08 28.10
N GLN A 5 -59.89 -42.06 26.80
CA GLN A 5 -58.58 -42.07 26.19
C GLN A 5 -58.02 -40.63 26.07
N PRO A 6 -56.72 -40.44 26.26
CA PRO A 6 -56.07 -39.16 26.02
C PRO A 6 -55.56 -39.05 24.58
N HIS A 7 -56.29 -38.38 23.71
CA HIS A 7 -55.94 -38.21 22.28
C HIS A 7 -55.48 -36.77 21.92
N THR A 8 -55.08 -35.92 22.86
CA THR A 8 -54.79 -34.52 22.57
C THR A 8 -53.31 -34.13 22.54
N ASP A 9 -52.36 -34.93 23.09
CA ASP A 9 -50.99 -34.51 23.23
C ASP A 9 -50.08 -34.77 22.01
N LEU A 10 -50.44 -35.70 21.13
CA LEU A 10 -49.63 -35.97 19.91
C LEU A 10 -49.81 -34.89 18.83
N ASN A 11 -51.01 -34.33 18.73
CA ASN A 11 -51.29 -33.30 17.72
C ASN A 11 -50.59 -31.96 18.02
N MET A 12 -50.45 -31.57 19.27
CA MET A 12 -49.77 -30.33 19.67
C MET A 12 -48.26 -30.41 19.42
N LYS A 13 -47.58 -31.49 19.76
CA LYS A 13 -46.17 -31.65 19.48
C LYS A 13 -45.85 -31.59 17.98
N GLN A 14 -46.69 -32.20 17.15
CA GLN A 14 -46.53 -32.19 15.71
C GLN A 14 -46.77 -30.76 15.13
N GLN A 15 -47.69 -29.99 15.65
CA GLN A 15 -47.91 -28.59 15.26
C GLN A 15 -46.76 -27.70 15.67
N TYR A 16 -46.18 -27.82 16.90
CA TYR A 16 -45.00 -27.07 17.32
C TYR A 16 -43.78 -27.42 16.50
N THR A 17 -43.55 -28.69 16.14
CA THR A 17 -42.46 -29.11 15.28
C THR A 17 -42.57 -28.52 13.88
N THR A 18 -43.77 -28.48 13.32
CA THR A 18 -44.04 -27.88 12.00
C THR A 18 -43.85 -26.36 12.02
N ILE A 19 -44.28 -25.68 13.09
CA ILE A 19 -44.07 -24.23 13.27
C ILE A 19 -42.61 -23.90 13.44
N ILE A 20 -41.85 -24.70 14.22
CA ILE A 20 -40.41 -24.53 14.41
C ILE A 20 -39.65 -24.75 13.10
N LEU A 21 -39.99 -25.77 12.32
CA LEU A 21 -39.43 -26.03 10.99
C LEU A 21 -39.76 -24.93 9.98
N PHE A 22 -40.97 -24.38 10.04
CA PHE A 22 -41.38 -23.22 9.20
C PHE A 22 -40.62 -21.94 9.62
N LEU A 23 -40.46 -21.68 10.91
CA LEU A 23 -39.66 -20.55 11.40
C LEU A 23 -38.16 -20.72 11.08
N LEU A 24 -37.64 -21.95 11.16
CA LEU A 24 -36.26 -22.24 10.74
C LEU A 24 -36.06 -22.03 9.23
N SER A 25 -37.04 -22.42 8.41
CA SER A 25 -36.99 -22.20 6.96
C SER A 25 -37.07 -20.71 6.57
N LEU A 26 -37.76 -19.88 7.34
CA LEU A 26 -37.78 -18.43 7.19
C LEU A 26 -36.42 -17.79 7.56
N PHE A 27 -35.67 -18.36 8.51
CA PHE A 27 -34.35 -17.88 8.89
C PHE A 27 -33.27 -18.21 7.84
N VAL A 28 -33.41 -19.31 7.11
CA VAL A 28 -32.46 -19.72 6.05
C VAL A 28 -32.67 -18.91 4.75
N ALA A 29 -33.86 -18.33 4.54
CA ALA A 29 -34.17 -17.58 3.33
C ALA A 29 -33.57 -16.16 3.25
N HIS A 30 -32.85 -15.67 4.29
CA HIS A 30 -32.43 -14.26 4.38
C HIS A 30 -30.99 -13.94 3.98
N SER A 31 -30.28 -14.85 3.32
CA SER A 31 -28.88 -14.63 2.95
C SER A 31 -28.58 -14.66 1.44
N ALA A 32 -29.58 -14.44 0.59
CA ALA A 32 -29.31 -14.19 -0.82
C ALA A 32 -28.78 -12.75 -1.00
N SER A 33 -27.53 -12.55 -0.68
CA SER A 33 -26.80 -11.31 -1.01
C SER A 33 -26.86 -11.12 -2.53
N ALA A 34 -27.57 -10.10 -3.00
CA ALA A 34 -27.63 -9.83 -4.42
C ALA A 34 -26.23 -9.40 -4.89
N GLN A 35 -25.73 -10.00 -5.97
CA GLN A 35 -24.41 -9.78 -6.52
C GLN A 35 -24.50 -9.20 -7.92
N ILE A 36 -23.57 -8.32 -8.26
CA ILE A 36 -23.30 -7.86 -9.61
C ILE A 36 -22.11 -8.65 -10.14
N LYS A 37 -22.28 -9.28 -11.31
CA LYS A 37 -21.25 -10.01 -12.02
C LYS A 37 -21.01 -9.38 -13.38
N GLY A 38 -19.82 -9.55 -13.92
CA GLY A 38 -19.53 -9.08 -15.26
C GLY A 38 -18.12 -9.38 -15.68
N VAL A 39 -17.81 -8.97 -16.89
CA VAL A 39 -16.47 -9.11 -17.49
C VAL A 39 -15.96 -7.70 -17.84
N VAL A 40 -14.70 -7.46 -17.51
CA VAL A 40 -13.99 -6.25 -17.92
C VAL A 40 -13.12 -6.62 -19.10
N THR A 41 -13.23 -5.83 -20.18
CA THR A 41 -12.45 -6.04 -21.41
C THR A 41 -11.76 -4.75 -21.83
N ASP A 42 -10.68 -4.88 -22.57
CA ASP A 42 -10.05 -3.76 -23.26
C ASP A 42 -10.98 -3.21 -24.34
N SER A 43 -11.09 -1.89 -24.45
CA SER A 43 -11.98 -1.24 -25.42
C SER A 43 -11.52 -1.37 -26.87
N LEU A 44 -10.23 -1.63 -27.11
CA LEU A 44 -9.63 -1.71 -28.43
C LEU A 44 -9.52 -3.16 -28.89
N THR A 45 -8.95 -4.04 -28.04
CA THR A 45 -8.70 -5.44 -28.39
C THR A 45 -9.89 -6.37 -28.07
N ASN A 46 -10.83 -5.91 -27.22
CA ASN A 46 -11.91 -6.72 -26.62
C ASN A 46 -11.42 -7.91 -25.79
N GLU A 47 -10.14 -7.95 -25.45
CA GLU A 47 -9.58 -8.99 -24.59
C GLU A 47 -9.99 -8.79 -23.12
N PRO A 48 -10.17 -9.89 -22.36
CA PRO A 48 -10.49 -9.80 -20.96
C PRO A 48 -9.32 -9.19 -20.17
N LEU A 49 -9.64 -8.25 -19.31
CA LEU A 49 -8.67 -7.55 -18.47
C LEU A 49 -8.64 -8.15 -17.08
N MET A 50 -7.53 -8.83 -16.76
CA MET A 50 -7.28 -9.35 -15.41
C MET A 50 -6.79 -8.22 -14.47
N TYR A 51 -7.03 -8.42 -13.17
CA TYR A 51 -6.54 -7.53 -12.09
C TYR A 51 -7.04 -6.08 -12.17
N ILE A 52 -8.16 -5.86 -12.83
CA ILE A 52 -8.88 -4.59 -12.71
C ILE A 52 -9.51 -4.51 -11.31
N THR A 53 -9.20 -3.46 -10.60
CA THR A 53 -9.86 -3.16 -9.33
C THR A 53 -11.26 -2.64 -9.62
N VAL A 54 -12.28 -3.35 -9.12
CA VAL A 54 -13.70 -2.98 -9.20
C VAL A 54 -14.17 -2.65 -7.80
N GLN A 55 -14.48 -1.40 -7.52
CA GLN A 55 -14.84 -0.99 -6.15
C GLN A 55 -15.97 0.04 -6.14
N TYR A 56 -16.76 0.05 -5.07
CA TYR A 56 -17.68 1.15 -4.81
C TYR A 56 -16.90 2.39 -4.37
N GLU A 57 -17.19 3.52 -5.01
CA GLU A 57 -16.47 4.77 -4.76
C GLU A 57 -16.48 5.14 -3.28
N GLY A 58 -15.28 5.35 -2.71
CA GLY A 58 -15.09 5.76 -1.32
C GLY A 58 -15.53 4.75 -0.25
N LYS A 59 -15.83 3.48 -0.59
CA LYS A 59 -16.38 2.49 0.36
C LYS A 59 -15.40 1.35 0.72
N GLY A 60 -14.27 1.23 0.03
CA GLY A 60 -13.28 0.16 0.29
C GLY A 60 -13.79 -1.27 0.10
N VAL A 61 -14.96 -1.44 -0.54
CA VAL A 61 -15.56 -2.74 -0.85
C VAL A 61 -15.57 -2.92 -2.35
N GLY A 62 -15.00 -4.03 -2.81
CA GLY A 62 -14.89 -4.30 -4.23
C GLY A 62 -14.40 -5.72 -4.53
N ALA A 63 -14.03 -5.95 -5.77
CA ALA A 63 -13.44 -7.17 -6.28
C ALA A 63 -12.28 -6.83 -7.21
N ILE A 64 -11.53 -7.86 -7.59
CA ILE A 64 -10.50 -7.77 -8.63
C ILE A 64 -10.86 -8.80 -9.69
N THR A 65 -10.73 -8.42 -10.96
CA THR A 65 -11.02 -9.35 -12.07
C THR A 65 -10.01 -10.51 -12.10
N ASN A 66 -10.51 -11.71 -12.42
CA ASN A 66 -9.69 -12.91 -12.63
C ASN A 66 -9.01 -12.89 -14.01
N ALA A 67 -8.35 -13.99 -14.39
CA ALA A 67 -7.65 -14.11 -15.68
C ALA A 67 -8.59 -14.00 -16.90
N GLU A 68 -9.85 -14.35 -16.73
CA GLU A 68 -10.91 -14.25 -17.73
C GLU A 68 -11.62 -12.88 -17.70
N GLY A 69 -11.10 -11.91 -16.91
CA GLY A 69 -11.69 -10.59 -16.75
C GLY A 69 -12.97 -10.56 -15.92
N GLU A 70 -13.37 -11.68 -15.32
CA GLU A 70 -14.62 -11.79 -14.58
C GLU A 70 -14.48 -11.22 -13.16
N TYR A 71 -15.55 -10.58 -12.68
CA TYR A 71 -15.63 -10.08 -11.31
C TYR A 71 -17.01 -10.36 -10.71
N THR A 72 -17.07 -10.36 -9.39
CA THR A 72 -18.31 -10.45 -8.63
C THR A 72 -18.24 -9.50 -7.43
N VAL A 73 -19.20 -8.58 -7.31
CA VAL A 73 -19.30 -7.60 -6.23
C VAL A 73 -20.68 -7.70 -5.59
N GLU A 74 -20.73 -7.67 -4.25
CA GLU A 74 -22.01 -7.64 -3.51
C GLU A 74 -22.73 -6.31 -3.71
N THR A 75 -24.04 -6.37 -3.96
CA THR A 75 -24.87 -5.14 -3.99
C THR A 75 -25.15 -4.66 -2.58
N ARG A 76 -25.10 -3.35 -2.38
CA ARG A 76 -25.46 -2.71 -1.12
C ARG A 76 -26.41 -1.55 -1.36
N LYS A 77 -27.46 -1.46 -0.53
CA LYS A 77 -28.47 -0.42 -0.66
C LYS A 77 -27.85 0.98 -0.53
N GLY A 78 -28.11 1.83 -1.51
CA GLY A 78 -27.60 3.21 -1.54
C GLY A 78 -26.19 3.36 -2.13
N TRP A 79 -25.57 2.28 -2.63
CA TRP A 79 -24.28 2.33 -3.32
C TRP A 79 -24.48 2.17 -4.82
N ASN A 80 -24.45 3.28 -5.53
CA ASN A 80 -24.94 3.36 -6.90
C ASN A 80 -23.83 3.56 -7.93
N GLU A 81 -22.55 3.53 -7.54
CA GLU A 81 -21.46 3.76 -8.48
C GLU A 81 -20.33 2.77 -8.25
N LEU A 82 -19.93 2.06 -9.31
CA LEU A 82 -18.73 1.24 -9.36
C LEU A 82 -17.64 1.94 -10.15
N THR A 83 -16.44 1.96 -9.59
CA THR A 83 -15.22 2.44 -10.22
C THR A 83 -14.37 1.26 -10.65
N PHE A 84 -13.95 1.28 -11.90
CA PHE A 84 -13.04 0.31 -12.50
C PHE A 84 -11.70 0.99 -12.75
N SER A 85 -10.64 0.49 -12.13
CA SER A 85 -9.31 1.09 -12.24
C SER A 85 -8.21 0.05 -12.33
N ALA A 86 -7.21 0.35 -13.14
CA ALA A 86 -5.95 -0.37 -13.22
C ALA A 86 -4.85 0.54 -13.77
N ILE A 87 -3.61 0.21 -13.47
CA ILE A 87 -2.45 0.92 -14.02
C ILE A 87 -2.41 0.68 -15.53
N GLY A 88 -2.27 1.75 -16.30
CA GLY A 88 -2.28 1.69 -17.77
C GLY A 88 -3.66 1.79 -18.42
N TYR A 89 -4.73 1.96 -17.64
CA TYR A 89 -6.09 2.15 -18.14
C TYR A 89 -6.74 3.41 -17.58
N VAL A 90 -7.58 4.06 -18.38
CA VAL A 90 -8.38 5.18 -17.92
C VAL A 90 -9.42 4.68 -16.93
N THR A 91 -9.39 5.23 -15.71
CA THR A 91 -10.38 4.90 -14.67
C THR A 91 -11.79 5.16 -15.17
N LYS A 92 -12.66 4.15 -15.08
CA LYS A 92 -14.04 4.23 -15.54
C LYS A 92 -15.02 4.11 -14.38
N LYS A 93 -15.95 5.07 -14.30
CA LYS A 93 -17.06 5.06 -13.33
C LYS A 93 -18.35 4.67 -14.03
N VAL A 94 -19.11 3.79 -13.40
CA VAL A 94 -20.38 3.29 -13.93
C VAL A 94 -21.45 3.40 -12.85
N THR A 95 -22.50 4.15 -13.15
CA THR A 95 -23.67 4.28 -12.28
C THR A 95 -24.55 3.03 -12.38
N LEU A 96 -24.92 2.47 -11.25
CA LEU A 96 -25.73 1.28 -11.14
C LEU A 96 -27.21 1.62 -11.03
N THR A 97 -28.04 0.81 -11.67
CA THR A 97 -29.49 0.82 -11.42
C THR A 97 -29.84 -0.24 -10.36
N PRO A 98 -30.98 -0.11 -9.64
CA PRO A 98 -31.38 -1.07 -8.61
C PRO A 98 -31.50 -2.53 -9.09
N ASN A 99 -31.70 -2.71 -10.40
CA ASN A 99 -31.89 -4.03 -11.03
C ASN A 99 -30.63 -4.56 -11.72
N THR A 100 -29.48 -3.86 -11.66
CA THR A 100 -28.24 -4.30 -12.29
C THR A 100 -27.75 -5.59 -11.64
N ARG A 101 -27.68 -6.67 -12.41
CA ARG A 101 -27.15 -7.99 -12.00
C ARG A 101 -25.93 -8.39 -12.81
N VAL A 102 -25.89 -7.97 -14.06
CA VAL A 102 -24.76 -8.21 -14.97
C VAL A 102 -24.30 -6.87 -15.50
N LEU A 103 -22.99 -6.59 -15.39
CA LEU A 103 -22.38 -5.36 -15.87
C LEU A 103 -21.04 -5.66 -16.53
N ASN A 104 -21.02 -5.68 -17.86
CA ASN A 104 -19.80 -5.80 -18.63
C ASN A 104 -19.22 -4.41 -18.92
N VAL A 105 -17.93 -4.23 -18.71
CA VAL A 105 -17.29 -2.92 -18.81
C VAL A 105 -16.13 -2.98 -19.79
N LYS A 106 -16.04 -1.99 -20.67
CA LYS A 106 -14.86 -1.78 -21.53
C LYS A 106 -14.02 -0.64 -20.97
N MET A 107 -12.73 -0.87 -20.77
CA MET A 107 -11.78 0.14 -20.31
C MET A 107 -10.86 0.57 -21.44
N ALA A 108 -10.62 1.86 -21.54
CA ALA A 108 -9.69 2.42 -22.50
C ALA A 108 -8.27 2.47 -21.91
N PRO A 109 -7.22 2.06 -22.65
CA PRO A 109 -5.85 2.28 -22.24
C PRO A 109 -5.57 3.77 -21.99
N ALA A 110 -4.80 4.08 -20.95
CA ALA A 110 -4.30 5.42 -20.70
C ALA A 110 -3.02 5.59 -21.55
N ASP A 111 -3.04 6.51 -22.51
CA ASP A 111 -1.95 6.80 -23.45
C ASP A 111 -1.56 5.66 -24.40
N VAL A 112 -2.31 5.53 -25.47
CA VAL A 112 -1.80 4.84 -26.66
C VAL A 112 -2.16 5.66 -27.91
N MET A 113 -1.16 6.25 -28.53
CA MET A 113 -1.23 6.53 -29.97
C MET A 113 -0.92 5.23 -30.72
N LEU A 114 -1.89 4.78 -31.46
CA LEU A 114 -2.03 3.43 -31.99
C LEU A 114 -1.19 3.12 -33.24
N SER A 115 -0.76 1.87 -33.32
CA SER A 115 -0.75 1.11 -34.55
C SER A 115 -1.13 -0.34 -34.27
N GLU A 116 -2.11 -0.81 -35.00
CA GLU A 116 -2.88 -2.02 -34.79
C GLU A 116 -2.18 -3.27 -35.35
N VAL A 117 -2.07 -4.33 -34.55
CA VAL A 117 -2.16 -5.73 -35.07
C VAL A 117 -2.78 -6.62 -34.00
N VAL A 118 -3.92 -7.19 -34.33
CA VAL A 118 -4.70 -8.09 -33.47
C VAL A 118 -4.24 -9.53 -33.65
N VAL A 119 -3.76 -10.18 -32.60
CA VAL A 119 -3.66 -11.65 -32.51
C VAL A 119 -4.54 -12.13 -31.37
N LYS A 120 -5.53 -12.98 -31.68
CA LYS A 120 -6.44 -13.56 -30.69
C LYS A 120 -5.78 -14.75 -30.01
N PRO A 121 -5.62 -14.78 -28.67
CA PRO A 121 -5.19 -15.98 -27.98
C PRO A 121 -6.35 -16.93 -27.73
N GLN A 122 -6.15 -18.21 -28.03
CA GLN A 122 -7.01 -19.31 -27.61
C GLN A 122 -6.90 -19.49 -26.08
N LYS A 123 -7.99 -19.94 -25.43
CA LYS A 123 -8.05 -20.27 -24.00
C LYS A 123 -7.20 -21.51 -23.70
N GLU A 124 -5.90 -21.39 -23.68
CA GLU A 124 -5.02 -22.47 -23.26
C GLU A 124 -4.70 -22.37 -21.77
N LYS A 125 -4.65 -23.51 -21.09
CA LYS A 125 -4.19 -23.60 -19.71
C LYS A 125 -2.73 -23.11 -19.66
N TYR A 126 -2.41 -22.15 -18.80
CA TYR A 126 -1.06 -21.62 -18.67
C TYR A 126 -0.01 -22.72 -18.56
N SER A 127 0.97 -22.71 -19.42
CA SER A 127 2.12 -23.62 -19.41
C SER A 127 3.41 -22.80 -19.41
N ARG A 128 4.44 -23.30 -18.73
CA ARG A 128 5.79 -22.75 -18.81
C ARG A 128 6.59 -23.31 -20.00
N LYS A 129 6.16 -24.47 -20.52
CA LYS A 129 6.81 -25.10 -21.68
C LYS A 129 6.29 -24.45 -22.95
N ASN A 130 7.20 -24.12 -23.85
CA ASN A 130 6.90 -23.49 -25.12
C ASN A 130 6.10 -22.16 -24.98
N ASN A 131 6.43 -21.39 -23.94
CA ASN A 131 5.77 -20.11 -23.65
C ASN A 131 6.71 -18.96 -24.02
N PRO A 132 6.38 -18.16 -25.05
CA PRO A 132 7.24 -17.06 -25.51
C PRO A 132 7.55 -16.04 -24.42
N ALA A 133 6.58 -15.74 -23.52
CA ALA A 133 6.79 -14.83 -22.40
C ALA A 133 7.83 -15.38 -21.41
N VAL A 134 7.80 -16.68 -21.14
CA VAL A 134 8.77 -17.35 -20.25
C VAL A 134 10.16 -17.36 -20.88
N ASP A 135 10.25 -17.66 -22.19
CA ASP A 135 11.54 -17.69 -22.90
C ASP A 135 12.16 -16.29 -22.99
N PHE A 136 11.33 -15.26 -23.17
CA PHE A 136 11.76 -13.87 -23.13
C PHE A 136 12.25 -13.50 -21.70
N MET A 137 11.50 -13.85 -20.66
CA MET A 137 11.88 -13.56 -19.29
C MET A 137 13.17 -14.27 -18.84
N ARG A 138 13.48 -15.46 -19.39
CA ARG A 138 14.78 -16.10 -19.15
C ARG A 138 15.94 -15.20 -19.59
N LYS A 139 15.82 -14.60 -20.77
CA LYS A 139 16.84 -13.66 -21.30
C LYS A 139 16.96 -12.41 -20.42
N VAL A 140 15.85 -11.84 -19.95
CA VAL A 140 15.85 -10.72 -19.00
C VAL A 140 16.60 -11.10 -17.72
N ILE A 141 16.31 -12.27 -17.15
CA ILE A 141 16.92 -12.74 -15.90
C ILE A 141 18.41 -13.06 -16.08
N GLU A 142 18.80 -13.60 -17.22
CA GLU A 142 20.21 -13.88 -17.55
C GLU A 142 21.04 -12.61 -17.66
N ASN A 143 20.51 -11.58 -18.33
CA ASN A 143 21.22 -10.32 -18.58
C ASN A 143 21.20 -9.36 -17.37
N LYS A 144 20.31 -9.54 -16.40
CA LYS A 144 20.14 -8.58 -15.29
C LYS A 144 21.42 -8.31 -14.47
N LYS A 145 22.37 -9.23 -14.45
CA LYS A 145 23.61 -9.08 -13.67
C LYS A 145 24.49 -7.94 -14.19
N GLU A 146 24.50 -7.76 -15.49
CA GLU A 146 25.28 -6.72 -16.15
C GLU A 146 24.61 -5.35 -16.03
N LEU A 147 23.30 -5.33 -15.79
CA LEU A 147 22.49 -4.13 -15.66
C LEU A 147 22.42 -3.59 -14.21
N LYS A 148 23.00 -4.31 -13.24
CA LYS A 148 23.06 -3.84 -11.86
C LYS A 148 24.09 -2.73 -11.71
N LEU A 149 23.76 -1.70 -10.91
CA LEU A 149 24.72 -0.65 -10.57
C LEU A 149 26.00 -1.21 -9.94
N GLU A 150 25.90 -2.25 -9.11
CA GLU A 150 27.01 -2.93 -8.44
C GLU A 150 27.90 -3.73 -9.41
N ALA A 151 27.57 -3.81 -10.69
CA ALA A 151 28.48 -4.32 -11.71
C ALA A 151 29.66 -3.37 -11.90
N ASN A 152 29.45 -2.07 -11.73
CA ASN A 152 30.49 -1.04 -11.77
C ASN A 152 31.39 -1.06 -10.54
N ASP A 153 32.64 -0.63 -10.69
CA ASP A 153 33.60 -0.56 -9.59
C ASP A 153 33.29 0.57 -8.63
N PHE A 154 32.77 1.68 -9.15
CA PHE A 154 32.30 2.83 -8.41
C PHE A 154 31.01 3.36 -9.03
N TYR A 155 30.14 3.90 -8.19
CA TYR A 155 29.06 4.77 -8.62
C TYR A 155 28.71 5.78 -7.53
N GLN A 156 28.14 6.90 -7.95
CA GLN A 156 27.48 7.85 -7.07
C GLN A 156 26.27 8.43 -7.77
N TYR A 157 25.29 8.84 -6.99
CA TYR A 157 24.09 9.56 -7.47
C TYR A 157 23.52 10.48 -6.40
N GLN A 158 22.72 11.45 -6.84
CA GLN A 158 21.87 12.26 -5.99
C GLN A 158 20.47 11.66 -5.94
N LYS A 159 19.87 11.65 -4.75
CA LYS A 159 18.53 11.18 -4.49
C LYS A 159 17.71 12.31 -3.84
N TYR A 160 16.64 12.72 -4.50
CA TYR A 160 15.60 13.58 -3.92
C TYR A 160 14.37 12.74 -3.62
N GLU A 161 13.87 12.81 -2.41
CA GLU A 161 12.69 12.08 -1.97
C GLU A 161 11.67 13.03 -1.35
N LYS A 162 10.43 12.95 -1.82
CA LYS A 162 9.28 13.64 -1.25
C LYS A 162 8.27 12.62 -0.75
N MET A 163 7.99 12.63 0.53
CA MET A 163 6.99 11.79 1.18
C MET A 163 5.83 12.65 1.65
N LYS A 164 4.62 12.30 1.23
CA LYS A 164 3.37 12.96 1.63
C LYS A 164 2.49 11.95 2.35
N MET A 165 2.07 12.27 3.57
CA MET A 165 1.12 11.49 4.35
C MET A 165 -0.23 12.20 4.36
N SER A 166 -1.28 11.47 4.08
CA SER A 166 -2.64 11.99 4.00
C SER A 166 -3.61 11.06 4.72
N MET A 167 -4.62 11.61 5.34
CA MET A 167 -5.77 10.81 5.77
C MET A 167 -6.59 10.44 4.53
N ASN A 168 -6.90 9.16 4.37
CA ASN A 168 -7.77 8.68 3.29
C ASN A 168 -9.23 8.52 3.78
N ASP A 169 -10.13 8.04 2.91
CA ASP A 169 -11.56 7.90 3.21
C ASP A 169 -12.26 9.22 3.63
N VAL A 170 -11.73 10.34 3.19
CA VAL A 170 -12.41 11.64 3.30
C VAL A 170 -13.51 11.67 2.23
N THR A 171 -14.79 11.70 2.66
CA THR A 171 -15.93 11.76 1.73
C THR A 171 -16.68 13.08 1.86
N PRO A 172 -17.42 13.53 0.82
CA PRO A 172 -18.22 14.73 0.92
C PRO A 172 -19.19 14.72 2.12
N GLU A 173 -19.79 13.57 2.43
CA GLU A 173 -20.71 13.42 3.56
C GLU A 173 -19.99 13.54 4.92
N LYS A 174 -18.74 13.10 5.01
CA LYS A 174 -17.91 13.29 6.21
C LYS A 174 -17.52 14.75 6.39
N MET A 175 -17.26 15.46 5.28
CA MET A 175 -16.90 16.89 5.30
C MET A 175 -18.04 17.80 5.79
N GLU A 176 -19.28 17.35 5.71
CA GLU A 176 -20.46 18.08 6.22
C GLU A 176 -20.77 17.74 7.69
N LYS A 177 -19.94 16.96 8.38
CA LYS A 177 -20.16 16.50 9.76
C LYS A 177 -18.95 16.75 10.67
N GLY A 178 -19.21 16.74 11.96
CA GLY A 178 -18.19 16.74 13.00
C GLY A 178 -17.19 17.91 12.90
N ILE A 179 -15.93 17.59 13.04
CA ILE A 179 -14.81 18.53 13.04
C ILE A 179 -14.66 19.24 11.68
N TYR A 180 -14.90 18.54 10.58
CA TYR A 180 -14.81 19.10 9.23
C TYR A 180 -15.85 20.21 8.99
N LYS A 181 -17.09 20.01 9.46
CA LYS A 181 -18.14 21.03 9.38
C LYS A 181 -17.82 22.22 10.28
N LYS A 182 -17.30 21.97 11.48
CA LYS A 182 -17.01 23.02 12.47
C LYS A 182 -15.86 23.92 12.03
N PHE A 183 -14.87 23.40 11.32
CA PHE A 183 -13.67 24.11 10.90
C PHE A 183 -13.52 24.04 9.38
N SER A 184 -13.98 25.08 8.68
CA SER A 184 -14.06 25.14 7.21
C SER A 184 -12.68 25.00 6.52
N PHE A 185 -11.59 25.38 7.18
CA PHE A 185 -10.25 25.31 6.62
C PHE A 185 -9.78 23.90 6.27
N PHE A 186 -10.41 22.85 6.84
CA PHE A 186 -10.16 21.48 6.39
C PHE A 186 -10.55 21.26 4.93
N LYS A 187 -11.64 21.91 4.47
CA LYS A 187 -12.09 21.81 3.08
C LYS A 187 -11.07 22.36 2.09
N ASP A 188 -10.34 23.40 2.51
CA ASP A 188 -9.30 24.03 1.69
C ASP A 188 -8.08 23.13 1.49
N GLN A 189 -7.83 22.22 2.45
CA GLN A 189 -6.69 21.29 2.43
C GLN A 189 -7.00 19.98 1.71
N VAL A 190 -8.27 19.57 1.59
CA VAL A 190 -8.66 18.32 0.91
C VAL A 190 -8.31 18.38 -0.57
N GLU A 191 -7.75 17.31 -1.09
CA GLU A 191 -7.44 17.13 -2.52
C GLU A 191 -7.84 15.73 -3.00
N ILE A 192 -7.76 15.52 -4.31
CA ILE A 192 -7.94 14.20 -4.91
C ILE A 192 -6.56 13.59 -5.12
N SER A 193 -6.34 12.41 -4.59
CA SER A 193 -5.09 11.67 -4.82
C SER A 193 -4.94 11.34 -6.30
N PRO A 194 -3.84 11.73 -6.95
CA PRO A 194 -3.60 11.39 -8.36
C PRO A 194 -3.33 9.89 -8.57
N LYS A 195 -3.03 9.16 -7.49
CA LYS A 195 -2.69 7.73 -7.54
C LYS A 195 -3.91 6.84 -7.28
N THR A 196 -4.73 7.19 -6.28
CA THR A 196 -5.88 6.36 -5.87
C THR A 196 -7.22 6.94 -6.33
N ASN A 197 -7.23 8.17 -6.86
CA ASN A 197 -8.42 8.94 -7.24
C ASN A 197 -9.45 9.10 -6.09
N LYS A 198 -8.97 8.99 -4.85
CA LYS A 198 -9.77 9.21 -3.63
C LYS A 198 -9.57 10.62 -3.10
N MET A 199 -10.58 11.14 -2.40
CA MET A 199 -10.40 12.37 -1.62
C MET A 199 -9.49 12.08 -0.42
N ILE A 200 -8.43 12.86 -0.30
CA ILE A 200 -7.45 12.75 0.79
C ILE A 200 -7.26 14.11 1.46
N LEU A 201 -6.87 14.06 2.73
CA LEU A 201 -6.49 15.24 3.51
C LEU A 201 -5.00 15.13 3.83
N PRO A 202 -4.12 15.86 3.12
CA PRO A 202 -2.70 15.92 3.45
C PRO A 202 -2.49 16.47 4.88
N ILE A 203 -1.68 15.75 5.66
CA ILE A 203 -1.40 16.07 7.07
C ILE A 203 0.09 16.16 7.38
N SER A 204 0.95 15.68 6.48
CA SER A 204 2.40 15.79 6.62
C SER A 204 3.08 15.73 5.27
N ILE A 205 4.19 16.43 5.16
CA ILE A 205 5.12 16.36 4.05
C ILE A 205 6.55 16.34 4.57
N LYS A 206 7.37 15.51 3.94
CA LYS A 206 8.80 15.41 4.24
C LYS A 206 9.58 15.38 2.94
N GLU A 207 10.63 16.15 2.88
CA GLU A 207 11.59 16.16 1.79
C GLU A 207 12.96 15.75 2.30
N THR A 208 13.66 14.94 1.55
CA THR A 208 15.03 14.52 1.86
C THR A 208 15.88 14.60 0.60
N SER A 209 17.02 15.25 0.70
CA SER A 209 18.07 15.23 -0.32
C SER A 209 19.27 14.47 0.21
N SER A 210 19.75 13.51 -0.56
CA SER A 210 20.91 12.69 -0.16
C SER A 210 21.77 12.32 -1.35
N LYS A 211 23.02 12.01 -1.05
CA LYS A 211 24.01 11.52 -2.01
C LYS A 211 24.40 10.10 -1.61
N THR A 212 24.31 9.15 -2.52
CA THR A 212 24.82 7.79 -2.32
C THR A 212 26.12 7.62 -3.08
N ILE A 213 27.10 6.99 -2.42
CA ILE A 213 28.38 6.61 -2.98
C ILE A 213 28.64 5.12 -2.75
N TYR A 214 29.18 4.46 -3.75
CA TYR A 214 29.48 3.03 -3.71
C TYR A 214 30.86 2.73 -4.24
N ARG A 215 31.48 1.71 -3.65
CA ARG A 215 32.74 1.10 -4.09
C ARG A 215 32.61 -0.42 -4.01
N LYS A 216 33.03 -1.13 -5.07
CA LYS A 216 32.94 -2.58 -5.17
C LYS A 216 34.01 -3.30 -4.33
N SER A 217 35.25 -2.79 -4.31
CA SER A 217 36.35 -3.42 -3.59
C SER A 217 37.19 -2.42 -2.79
N PRO A 218 37.34 -2.60 -1.44
CA PRO A 218 36.45 -3.41 -0.60
C PRO A 218 35.03 -2.85 -0.62
N LYS A 219 34.05 -3.75 -0.64
CA LYS A 219 32.64 -3.34 -0.80
C LYS A 219 32.21 -2.37 0.30
N SER A 220 31.73 -1.21 -0.11
CA SER A 220 31.22 -0.19 0.80
C SER A 220 30.21 0.69 0.09
N GLU A 221 29.11 0.95 0.76
CA GLU A 221 28.10 1.90 0.33
C GLU A 221 27.80 2.88 1.47
N LYS A 222 27.68 4.15 1.14
CA LYS A 222 27.37 5.23 2.07
C LYS A 222 26.29 6.12 1.50
N THR A 223 25.32 6.48 2.32
CA THR A 223 24.32 7.49 2.01
C THR A 223 24.55 8.71 2.90
N ILE A 224 24.79 9.85 2.30
CA ILE A 224 25.00 11.13 2.98
C ILE A 224 23.71 11.94 2.85
N ILE A 225 23.02 12.15 3.96
CA ILE A 225 21.82 13.00 4.01
C ILE A 225 22.28 14.45 4.09
N GLU A 226 22.10 15.17 2.99
CA GLU A 226 22.54 16.55 2.82
C GLU A 226 21.49 17.56 3.28
N GLY A 227 20.19 17.25 3.08
CA GLY A 227 19.08 18.10 3.49
C GLY A 227 17.87 17.30 3.91
N MET A 228 17.16 17.77 4.93
CA MET A 228 15.88 17.21 5.38
C MET A 228 14.98 18.37 5.79
N ASN A 229 13.75 18.37 5.28
CA ASN A 229 12.70 19.30 5.64
C ASN A 229 11.43 18.49 5.90
N SER A 230 10.75 18.76 7.02
CA SER A 230 9.48 18.12 7.33
C SER A 230 8.53 19.15 7.91
N SER A 231 7.26 19.04 7.55
CA SER A 231 6.20 19.83 8.13
C SER A 231 4.93 18.98 8.27
N GLY A 232 4.11 19.29 9.26
CA GLY A 232 2.88 18.57 9.52
C GLY A 232 2.92 17.73 10.78
N ILE A 233 2.10 16.68 10.80
CA ILE A 233 1.84 15.89 12.01
C ILE A 233 3.04 15.05 12.47
N GLU A 234 4.05 14.84 11.64
CA GLU A 234 5.26 14.06 12.02
C GLU A 234 5.98 14.65 13.25
N GLU A 235 5.87 15.95 13.47
CA GLU A 235 6.46 16.59 14.66
C GLU A 235 5.84 16.10 15.98
N PHE A 236 4.62 15.55 15.93
CA PHE A 236 3.93 15.01 17.09
C PHE A 236 4.24 13.53 17.35
N PHE A 237 4.76 12.82 16.33
CA PHE A 237 5.20 11.44 16.48
C PHE A 237 6.71 11.44 16.71
N ASN A 238 7.15 11.04 17.88
CA ASN A 238 8.56 10.94 18.21
C ASN A 238 9.26 9.90 17.32
N THR A 239 10.51 10.17 16.97
CA THR A 239 11.40 9.22 16.29
C THR A 239 11.62 7.98 17.16
N GLY A 240 11.15 6.83 16.73
CA GLY A 240 11.22 5.57 17.48
C GLY A 240 9.89 4.87 17.67
N ASP A 241 8.81 5.51 17.27
CA ASP A 241 7.45 5.03 17.39
C ASP A 241 7.15 3.89 16.38
N MET A 242 6.13 3.09 16.68
CA MET A 242 5.67 2.02 15.80
C MET A 242 5.32 2.52 14.40
N LEU A 243 4.71 3.70 14.28
CA LEU A 243 4.42 4.32 12.99
C LEU A 243 5.70 4.61 12.21
N GLY A 244 6.71 5.22 12.83
CA GLY A 244 8.01 5.47 12.21
C GLY A 244 8.69 4.17 11.76
N THR A 245 8.61 3.12 12.56
CA THR A 245 9.14 1.79 12.21
C THR A 245 8.38 1.19 11.01
N ILE A 246 7.03 1.24 11.02
CA ILE A 246 6.20 0.77 9.91
C ILE A 246 6.53 1.55 8.64
N LEU A 247 6.62 2.88 8.72
CA LEU A 247 6.95 3.70 7.55
C LEU A 247 8.36 3.39 7.02
N THR A 248 9.34 3.16 7.88
CA THR A 248 10.70 2.77 7.49
C THR A 248 10.70 1.42 6.79
N ASP A 249 9.95 0.43 7.30
CA ASP A 249 9.85 -0.89 6.69
C ASP A 249 9.07 -0.88 5.38
N VAL A 250 8.00 -0.06 5.29
CA VAL A 250 7.18 0.09 4.08
C VAL A 250 7.96 0.81 2.99
N PHE A 251 8.72 1.86 3.35
CA PHE A 251 9.41 2.72 2.41
C PHE A 251 10.92 2.43 2.31
N SER A 252 11.31 1.18 2.56
CA SER A 252 12.67 0.74 2.20
C SER A 252 12.88 0.83 0.68
N ASP A 253 14.12 1.05 0.27
CA ASP A 253 14.45 1.13 -1.15
C ASP A 253 14.20 -0.21 -1.84
N VAL A 254 13.53 -0.17 -2.98
CA VAL A 254 13.18 -1.33 -3.79
C VAL A 254 14.15 -1.42 -4.96
N ASN A 255 14.80 -2.57 -5.10
CA ASN A 255 15.63 -2.86 -6.26
C ASN A 255 15.08 -4.10 -6.98
N ILE A 256 14.43 -3.91 -8.13
CA ILE A 256 13.89 -5.05 -8.91
C ILE A 256 14.99 -5.96 -9.46
N TYR A 257 16.23 -5.46 -9.59
CA TYR A 257 17.35 -6.26 -10.06
C TYR A 257 17.89 -7.22 -8.99
N ASP A 258 17.48 -7.13 -7.73
CA ASP A 258 17.72 -8.16 -6.74
C ASP A 258 16.84 -9.40 -6.97
N ASP A 259 17.18 -10.50 -6.34
CA ASP A 259 16.36 -11.72 -6.45
C ASP A 259 15.11 -11.62 -5.59
N ASP A 260 15.22 -10.97 -4.42
CA ASP A 260 14.15 -10.74 -3.49
C ASP A 260 14.06 -9.25 -3.12
N ILE A 261 12.85 -8.73 -3.10
CA ILE A 261 12.50 -7.41 -2.60
C ILE A 261 12.10 -7.55 -1.12
N ARG A 262 12.75 -6.77 -0.26
CA ARG A 262 12.44 -6.75 1.19
C ARG A 262 11.56 -5.56 1.51
N LEU A 263 10.32 -5.83 1.88
CA LEU A 263 9.34 -4.83 2.28
C LEU A 263 8.51 -5.39 3.44
N LEU A 264 8.10 -4.55 4.37
CA LEU A 264 7.18 -4.94 5.44
C LEU A 264 7.67 -6.16 6.23
N GLN A 265 8.98 -6.23 6.49
CA GLN A 265 9.68 -7.36 7.15
C GLN A 265 9.48 -8.71 6.44
N ARG A 266 9.07 -8.69 5.17
CA ARG A 266 8.87 -9.87 4.33
C ARG A 266 9.78 -9.83 3.11
N ARG A 267 9.97 -11.00 2.54
CA ARG A 267 10.66 -11.17 1.26
C ARG A 267 9.63 -11.49 0.18
N PHE A 268 9.68 -10.72 -0.88
CA PHE A 268 8.87 -10.92 -2.08
C PHE A 268 9.81 -11.26 -3.23
N VAL A 269 9.47 -12.27 -3.99
CA VAL A 269 10.25 -12.60 -5.18
C VAL A 269 10.18 -11.43 -6.16
N SER A 270 11.34 -10.93 -6.61
CA SER A 270 11.37 -9.90 -7.64
C SER A 270 10.82 -10.45 -8.96
N PRO A 271 10.06 -9.66 -9.75
CA PRO A 271 9.54 -10.11 -11.05
C PRO A 271 10.63 -10.47 -12.06
N ILE A 272 11.87 -10.00 -11.86
CA ILE A 272 13.05 -10.39 -12.64
C ILE A 272 14.09 -11.15 -11.80
N GLY A 273 13.72 -11.62 -10.61
CA GLY A 273 14.56 -12.46 -9.75
C GLY A 273 14.80 -13.84 -10.35
N ARG A 274 15.86 -14.55 -9.92
CA ARG A 274 16.15 -15.93 -10.37
C ARG A 274 14.97 -16.90 -10.13
N GLY A 275 14.19 -16.66 -9.07
CA GLY A 275 13.00 -17.43 -8.75
C GLY A 275 11.73 -17.03 -9.52
N ALA A 276 11.77 -15.95 -10.31
CA ALA A 276 10.57 -15.35 -10.89
C ALA A 276 9.77 -16.32 -11.77
N ILE A 277 10.42 -17.07 -12.64
CA ILE A 277 9.73 -18.02 -13.56
C ILE A 277 9.00 -19.13 -12.79
N SER A 278 9.51 -19.54 -11.62
CA SER A 278 8.83 -20.54 -10.80
C SER A 278 7.71 -19.94 -9.95
N PHE A 279 7.79 -18.66 -9.63
CA PHE A 279 6.85 -17.99 -8.73
C PHE A 279 5.72 -17.28 -9.48
N TYR A 280 5.99 -16.68 -10.65
CA TYR A 280 5.04 -15.92 -11.43
C TYR A 280 4.59 -16.64 -12.70
N LYS A 281 3.40 -16.31 -13.17
CA LYS A 281 2.93 -16.49 -14.54
C LYS A 281 3.24 -15.24 -15.30
N PHE A 282 3.84 -15.36 -16.47
CA PHE A 282 4.14 -14.25 -17.37
C PHE A 282 3.29 -14.36 -18.63
N TYR A 283 2.75 -13.22 -19.05
CA TYR A 283 1.96 -13.10 -20.27
C TYR A 283 2.58 -12.00 -21.12
N LEU A 284 2.86 -12.33 -22.34
CA LEU A 284 3.32 -11.36 -23.34
C LEU A 284 2.08 -10.67 -23.90
N MET A 285 2.03 -9.34 -23.79
CA MET A 285 0.89 -8.54 -24.22
C MET A 285 1.13 -8.06 -25.66
N ASP A 286 1.96 -7.06 -25.82
CA ASP A 286 2.26 -6.42 -27.08
C ASP A 286 3.67 -5.78 -27.07
N THR A 287 3.97 -5.05 -28.11
CA THR A 287 5.17 -4.22 -28.18
C THR A 287 4.71 -2.76 -28.28
N ILE A 288 5.14 -1.93 -27.35
CA ILE A 288 4.74 -0.54 -27.24
C ILE A 288 5.95 0.41 -27.16
N MET A 289 5.74 1.66 -27.50
CA MET A 289 6.75 2.70 -27.34
C MET A 289 6.67 3.30 -25.92
N VAL A 290 7.76 3.25 -25.18
CA VAL A 290 7.91 3.92 -23.86
C VAL A 290 9.07 4.90 -24.00
N ASP A 291 8.80 6.20 -23.83
CA ASP A 291 9.80 7.27 -23.95
C ASP A 291 10.69 7.13 -25.21
N ARG A 292 10.08 6.92 -26.36
CA ARG A 292 10.73 6.74 -27.67
C ARG A 292 11.56 5.44 -27.83
N GLN A 293 11.47 4.51 -26.90
CA GLN A 293 12.09 3.18 -27.00
C GLN A 293 11.03 2.10 -27.21
N GLU A 294 11.26 1.19 -28.15
CA GLU A 294 10.38 0.04 -28.38
C GLU A 294 10.57 -0.97 -27.25
N CYS A 295 9.49 -1.26 -26.51
CA CYS A 295 9.50 -2.15 -25.37
C CYS A 295 8.51 -3.30 -25.55
N VAL A 296 8.93 -4.48 -25.15
CA VAL A 296 8.05 -5.64 -24.98
C VAL A 296 7.30 -5.47 -23.66
N HIS A 297 5.98 -5.43 -23.73
CA HIS A 297 5.11 -5.34 -22.58
C HIS A 297 4.73 -6.74 -22.09
N LEU A 298 5.02 -7.02 -20.82
CA LEU A 298 4.64 -8.25 -20.15
C LEU A 298 3.81 -7.94 -18.92
N THR A 299 2.87 -8.82 -18.63
CA THR A 299 2.14 -8.84 -17.35
C THR A 299 2.61 -10.03 -16.54
N PHE A 300 2.75 -9.85 -15.24
CA PHE A 300 3.10 -10.93 -14.32
C PHE A 300 2.16 -11.00 -13.11
N VAL A 301 1.91 -12.23 -12.65
CA VAL A 301 1.04 -12.50 -11.51
C VAL A 301 1.55 -13.73 -10.77
N PRO A 302 1.36 -13.84 -9.43
CA PRO A 302 1.72 -15.06 -8.71
C PRO A 302 1.03 -16.31 -9.27
N GLN A 303 1.73 -17.44 -9.28
CA GLN A 303 1.16 -18.71 -9.75
C GLN A 303 -0.05 -19.13 -8.93
N ASN A 304 0.06 -18.96 -7.63
CA ASN A 304 -1.01 -19.19 -6.67
C ASN A 304 -1.48 -17.82 -6.13
N SER A 305 -2.77 -17.56 -6.22
CA SER A 305 -3.36 -16.29 -5.76
C SER A 305 -3.29 -16.09 -4.24
N GLN A 306 -2.88 -17.09 -3.49
CA GLN A 306 -2.67 -17.00 -2.04
C GLN A 306 -1.21 -16.70 -1.67
N ASP A 307 -0.29 -16.75 -2.62
CA ASP A 307 1.12 -16.46 -2.35
C ASP A 307 1.34 -14.95 -2.20
N PHE A 308 2.27 -14.60 -1.31
CA PHE A 308 2.72 -13.22 -1.13
C PHE A 308 3.59 -12.81 -2.32
N GLY A 309 2.99 -12.19 -3.30
CA GLY A 309 3.68 -11.74 -4.50
C GLY A 309 3.01 -10.54 -5.13
N PHE A 310 3.79 -9.82 -5.92
CA PHE A 310 3.29 -8.68 -6.68
C PHE A 310 2.52 -9.13 -7.91
N THR A 311 1.58 -8.32 -8.31
CA THR A 311 1.03 -8.31 -9.67
C THR A 311 1.51 -7.06 -10.38
N GLY A 312 1.69 -7.10 -11.70
CA GLY A 312 2.11 -5.88 -12.39
C GLY A 312 2.54 -6.08 -13.82
N HIS A 313 3.25 -5.06 -14.31
CA HIS A 313 3.70 -4.98 -15.68
C HIS A 313 5.19 -4.71 -15.76
N LEU A 314 5.83 -5.32 -16.75
CA LEU A 314 7.21 -5.07 -17.14
C LEU A 314 7.23 -4.53 -18.57
N TYR A 315 7.98 -3.48 -18.78
CA TYR A 315 8.27 -2.91 -20.09
C TYR A 315 9.76 -3.06 -20.32
N VAL A 316 10.12 -4.04 -21.12
CA VAL A 316 11.51 -4.44 -21.36
C VAL A 316 11.93 -3.96 -22.74
N VAL A 317 13.04 -3.26 -22.84
CA VAL A 317 13.55 -2.75 -24.13
C VAL A 317 13.79 -3.91 -25.10
N LYS A 318 13.31 -3.74 -26.31
CA LYS A 318 13.42 -4.74 -27.39
C LYS A 318 14.75 -4.63 -28.12
N ASP A 319 15.83 -4.85 -27.36
CA ASP A 319 17.18 -4.89 -27.87
C ASP A 319 17.97 -6.05 -27.25
N SER A 320 19.30 -6.09 -27.46
CA SER A 320 20.16 -7.12 -26.91
C SER A 320 20.41 -7.01 -25.39
N THR A 321 20.09 -5.88 -24.77
CA THR A 321 20.31 -5.65 -23.34
C THR A 321 19.24 -6.29 -22.48
N TYR A 322 17.99 -6.42 -23.00
CA TYR A 322 16.83 -6.85 -22.24
C TYR A 322 16.61 -6.03 -20.96
N ALA A 323 16.97 -4.75 -20.98
CA ALA A 323 16.84 -3.87 -19.83
C ALA A 323 15.37 -3.54 -19.54
N VAL A 324 15.02 -3.43 -18.27
CA VAL A 324 13.69 -2.96 -17.86
C VAL A 324 13.66 -1.44 -17.99
N LYS A 325 12.79 -0.91 -18.85
CA LYS A 325 12.55 0.53 -18.98
C LYS A 325 11.58 1.03 -17.94
N LYS A 326 10.54 0.23 -17.63
CA LYS A 326 9.53 0.54 -16.63
C LYS A 326 9.02 -0.73 -15.97
N CYS A 327 8.77 -0.65 -14.67
CA CYS A 327 8.15 -1.72 -13.90
C CYS A 327 7.03 -1.14 -13.04
N THR A 328 5.87 -1.80 -13.04
CA THR A 328 4.80 -1.51 -12.10
C THR A 328 4.53 -2.74 -11.27
N MET A 329 4.37 -2.56 -9.96
CA MET A 329 4.12 -3.64 -9.01
C MET A 329 2.99 -3.23 -8.06
N ASN A 330 2.00 -4.07 -7.92
CA ASN A 330 0.90 -3.87 -6.99
C ASN A 330 0.82 -5.04 -6.00
N LEU A 331 0.59 -4.73 -4.74
CA LEU A 331 0.35 -5.69 -3.67
C LEU A 331 -1.03 -5.43 -3.07
N PRO A 332 -2.07 -6.18 -3.47
CA PRO A 332 -3.43 -5.92 -3.02
C PRO A 332 -3.69 -6.45 -1.61
N LYS A 333 -4.71 -5.91 -0.93
CA LYS A 333 -5.17 -6.30 0.43
C LYS A 333 -5.29 -7.80 0.68
N LYS A 334 -5.60 -8.59 -0.35
CA LYS A 334 -5.74 -10.05 -0.24
C LYS A 334 -4.47 -10.77 0.19
N THR A 335 -3.31 -10.15 0.05
CA THR A 335 -2.03 -10.74 0.47
C THR A 335 -1.85 -10.84 1.99
N GLY A 336 -2.75 -10.23 2.79
CA GLY A 336 -2.75 -10.39 4.26
C GLY A 336 -1.53 -9.79 4.95
N VAL A 337 -0.92 -8.77 4.36
CA VAL A 337 0.11 -7.97 5.05
C VAL A 337 -0.58 -7.05 6.05
N ASN A 338 -0.19 -7.14 7.31
CA ASN A 338 -0.81 -6.38 8.39
C ASN A 338 -0.78 -4.87 8.08
N PHE A 339 -1.91 -4.20 8.31
CA PHE A 339 -2.12 -2.77 8.15
C PHE A 339 -2.07 -2.24 6.71
N VAL A 340 -1.65 -3.03 5.71
CA VAL A 340 -1.56 -2.60 4.32
C VAL A 340 -2.81 -3.03 3.57
N ASP A 341 -3.55 -2.06 3.05
CA ASP A 341 -4.72 -2.28 2.21
C ASP A 341 -4.35 -2.34 0.74
N ASN A 342 -3.39 -1.52 0.32
CA ASN A 342 -2.83 -1.51 -1.03
C ASN A 342 -1.40 -0.96 -1.00
N LEU A 343 -0.55 -1.47 -1.89
CA LEU A 343 0.80 -0.96 -2.13
C LEU A 343 1.06 -0.97 -3.63
N ASP A 344 1.34 0.19 -4.18
CA ASP A 344 1.71 0.39 -5.58
C ASP A 344 3.13 0.92 -5.68
N ILE A 345 3.93 0.34 -6.57
CA ILE A 345 5.29 0.77 -6.86
C ILE A 345 5.42 0.95 -8.37
N VAL A 346 5.96 2.08 -8.79
CA VAL A 346 6.27 2.35 -10.19
C VAL A 346 7.73 2.78 -10.29
N GLN A 347 8.52 2.04 -11.04
CA GLN A 347 9.92 2.36 -11.29
C GLN A 347 10.16 2.62 -12.77
N GLN A 348 10.97 3.65 -13.07
CA GLN A 348 11.41 3.98 -14.42
C GLN A 348 12.94 4.01 -14.47
N PHE A 349 13.48 3.51 -15.55
CA PHE A 349 14.91 3.38 -15.78
C PHE A 349 15.28 4.08 -17.08
N GLU A 350 16.47 4.67 -17.13
CA GLU A 350 17.01 5.29 -18.33
C GLU A 350 18.42 4.78 -18.61
N GLN A 351 18.75 4.74 -19.90
CA GLN A 351 20.09 4.46 -20.35
C GLN A 351 20.89 5.75 -20.39
N MET A 352 22.01 5.77 -19.66
CA MET A 352 22.96 6.86 -19.68
C MET A 352 23.80 6.83 -20.98
N PRO A 353 24.44 7.96 -21.36
CA PRO A 353 25.29 8.01 -22.55
C PRO A 353 26.47 7.02 -22.55
N ASP A 354 26.89 6.58 -21.36
CA ASP A 354 27.95 5.56 -21.17
C ASP A 354 27.44 4.11 -21.30
N GLY A 355 26.15 3.93 -21.56
CA GLY A 355 25.50 2.63 -21.72
C GLY A 355 24.91 2.05 -20.44
N ASN A 356 25.21 2.60 -19.25
CA ASN A 356 24.65 2.13 -17.99
C ASN A 356 23.14 2.40 -17.90
N TRP A 357 22.38 1.42 -17.43
CA TRP A 357 20.99 1.58 -17.07
C TRP A 357 20.83 1.97 -15.62
N VAL A 358 20.12 3.05 -15.36
CA VAL A 358 19.95 3.63 -14.02
C VAL A 358 18.48 3.86 -13.68
N LEU A 359 18.14 3.73 -12.42
CA LEU A 359 16.83 4.10 -11.90
C LEU A 359 16.73 5.63 -11.87
N THR A 360 15.70 6.20 -12.47
CA THR A 360 15.45 7.65 -12.45
C THR A 360 14.28 8.04 -11.56
N ASP A 361 13.28 7.18 -11.51
CA ASP A 361 12.04 7.41 -10.78
C ASP A 361 11.63 6.17 -9.98
N ASP A 362 11.26 6.38 -8.72
CA ASP A 362 10.65 5.37 -7.86
C ASP A 362 9.49 6.00 -7.09
N ASP A 363 8.28 5.75 -7.57
CA ASP A 363 7.05 6.18 -6.94
C ASP A 363 6.42 5.02 -6.16
N MET A 364 6.14 5.24 -4.89
CA MET A 364 5.46 4.28 -4.04
C MET A 364 4.23 4.91 -3.39
N THR A 365 3.11 4.24 -3.46
CA THR A 365 1.87 4.65 -2.78
C THR A 365 1.37 3.50 -1.92
N VAL A 366 1.14 3.78 -0.65
CA VAL A 366 0.66 2.79 0.32
C VAL A 366 -0.60 3.28 0.99
N GLU A 367 -1.62 2.45 1.01
CA GLU A 367 -2.81 2.66 1.83
C GLU A 367 -2.72 1.81 3.09
N LEU A 368 -2.78 2.48 4.24
CA LEU A 368 -2.64 1.86 5.56
C LEU A 368 -3.96 1.95 6.33
N GLN A 369 -4.36 0.85 6.96
CA GLN A 369 -5.55 0.77 7.81
C GLN A 369 -5.18 0.12 9.15
N PHE A 370 -4.94 0.93 10.17
CA PHE A 370 -4.52 0.42 11.48
C PHE A 370 -5.66 -0.15 12.29
N VAL A 371 -6.83 0.48 12.23
CA VAL A 371 -8.02 0.08 12.99
C VAL A 371 -9.22 0.03 12.07
N LYS A 372 -9.89 -1.11 12.03
CA LYS A 372 -11.09 -1.29 11.21
C LYS A 372 -12.18 -0.30 11.61
N GLY A 373 -12.67 0.47 10.64
CA GLY A 373 -13.72 1.47 10.85
C GLY A 373 -13.25 2.87 11.21
N LEU A 374 -11.96 3.07 11.48
CA LEU A 374 -11.35 4.41 11.54
C LEU A 374 -10.82 4.82 10.17
N GLN A 375 -10.50 6.10 10.03
CA GLN A 375 -9.84 6.60 8.83
C GLN A 375 -8.45 5.97 8.71
N GLY A 376 -8.09 5.55 7.50
CA GLY A 376 -6.77 5.07 7.18
C GLY A 376 -5.85 6.20 6.74
N LEU A 377 -4.64 5.82 6.36
CA LEU A 377 -3.64 6.73 5.83
C LEU A 377 -3.29 6.32 4.39
N GLU A 378 -3.08 7.30 3.55
CA GLU A 378 -2.39 7.16 2.28
C GLU A 378 -1.04 7.85 2.39
N VAL A 379 0.03 7.12 2.13
CA VAL A 379 1.38 7.66 2.10
C VAL A 379 1.93 7.52 0.69
N GLN A 380 2.32 8.63 0.10
CA GLN A 380 2.93 8.71 -1.22
C GLN A 380 4.40 9.08 -1.06
N ARG A 381 5.29 8.27 -1.62
CA ARG A 381 6.71 8.60 -1.75
C ARG A 381 7.04 8.74 -3.23
N THR A 382 7.54 9.89 -3.61
CA THR A 382 8.11 10.16 -4.93
C THR A 382 9.61 10.34 -4.78
N THR A 383 10.38 9.51 -5.43
CA THR A 383 11.84 9.56 -5.41
C THR A 383 12.38 9.80 -6.81
N LYS A 384 13.28 10.75 -6.92
CA LYS A 384 14.00 11.07 -8.16
C LYS A 384 15.50 10.84 -7.94
N TYR A 385 16.11 10.18 -8.89
CA TYR A 385 17.54 9.90 -8.90
C TYR A 385 18.20 10.66 -10.05
N SER A 386 19.32 11.28 -9.80
CA SER A 386 20.01 12.11 -10.78
C SER A 386 21.51 12.16 -10.54
N ASN A 387 22.25 12.81 -11.44
CA ASN A 387 23.68 13.07 -11.31
C ASN A 387 24.51 11.78 -11.09
N TYR A 388 24.15 10.72 -11.82
CA TYR A 388 24.93 9.49 -11.81
C TYR A 388 26.32 9.72 -12.36
N LYS A 389 27.32 9.14 -11.66
CA LYS A 389 28.73 9.12 -12.08
C LYS A 389 29.34 7.78 -11.72
N PHE A 390 30.18 7.26 -12.60
CA PHE A 390 30.80 5.94 -12.48
C PHE A 390 32.34 6.02 -12.38
N GLU A 391 32.84 7.16 -11.96
CA GLU A 391 34.27 7.45 -11.77
C GLU A 391 34.72 7.15 -10.34
N ASP A 392 36.06 7.11 -10.15
CA ASP A 392 36.68 6.92 -8.83
C ASP A 392 36.16 7.95 -7.82
N ILE A 393 35.85 7.43 -6.64
CA ILE A 393 35.34 8.25 -5.53
C ILE A 393 36.44 8.38 -4.48
N GLU A 394 36.62 9.56 -3.92
CA GLU A 394 37.64 9.87 -2.94
C GLU A 394 37.60 8.90 -1.74
N PRO A 395 38.72 8.17 -1.46
CA PRO A 395 38.75 7.11 -0.44
C PRO A 395 38.38 7.58 0.98
N ARG A 396 38.58 8.88 1.30
CA ARG A 396 38.25 9.42 2.63
C ARG A 396 36.76 9.34 2.93
N LEU A 397 35.90 9.45 1.91
CA LEU A 397 34.44 9.40 2.09
C LEU A 397 33.96 8.04 2.59
N PHE A 398 34.64 6.97 2.23
CA PHE A 398 34.35 5.62 2.71
C PHE A 398 34.83 5.32 4.14
N ARG A 399 35.67 6.20 4.74
CA ARG A 399 36.14 6.09 6.12
C ARG A 399 35.17 6.68 7.15
N LEU A 400 34.16 7.41 6.72
CA LEU A 400 33.12 7.97 7.60
C LEU A 400 32.41 6.85 8.37
N LYS A 401 32.09 7.09 9.65
CA LYS A 401 31.41 6.09 10.49
C LYS A 401 29.95 5.91 10.04
N GLY A 402 29.50 4.65 10.02
CA GLY A 402 28.14 4.28 9.64
C GLY A 402 27.93 4.22 8.11
N ASN A 403 26.81 3.66 7.69
CA ASN A 403 26.41 3.62 6.29
C ASN A 403 25.52 4.82 5.92
N VAL A 404 24.79 5.36 6.89
CA VAL A 404 24.02 6.59 6.74
C VAL A 404 24.70 7.68 7.56
N ILE A 405 25.06 8.76 6.89
CA ILE A 405 25.76 9.92 7.46
C ILE A 405 24.82 11.10 7.33
N LYS A 406 24.65 11.83 8.41
CA LYS A 406 23.80 13.03 8.44
C LYS A 406 24.69 14.26 8.51
N GLU A 407 24.54 15.20 7.58
CA GLU A 407 25.23 16.50 7.68
C GLU A 407 24.71 17.30 8.88
N ALA A 408 25.60 18.01 9.55
CA ALA A 408 25.26 18.78 10.76
C ALA A 408 24.18 19.84 10.49
N ASN A 409 24.14 20.39 9.28
CA ASN A 409 23.20 21.43 8.86
C ASN A 409 22.02 20.91 8.03
N MET A 410 21.78 19.59 8.00
CA MET A 410 20.75 19.00 7.14
C MET A 410 19.32 19.54 7.40
N LEU A 411 19.03 19.97 8.64
CA LEU A 411 17.73 20.50 9.03
C LEU A 411 17.62 22.01 8.80
N ASN A 412 18.72 22.69 8.51
CA ASN A 412 18.78 24.16 8.40
C ASN A 412 19.26 24.57 6.99
N LYS A 413 18.71 23.97 5.96
CA LYS A 413 19.00 24.34 4.57
C LYS A 413 18.14 25.53 4.14
N SER A 414 18.72 26.42 3.33
CA SER A 414 18.03 27.60 2.82
C SER A 414 17.01 27.26 1.72
N ASP A 415 16.10 28.20 1.43
CA ASP A 415 15.14 28.06 0.34
C ASP A 415 15.84 27.93 -1.03
N GLU A 416 16.99 28.61 -1.22
CA GLU A 416 17.79 28.49 -2.44
C GLU A 416 18.35 27.07 -2.60
N TYR A 417 18.79 26.44 -1.50
CA TYR A 417 19.21 25.04 -1.53
C TYR A 417 18.05 24.13 -1.99
N TRP A 418 16.88 24.27 -1.36
CA TRP A 418 15.72 23.46 -1.75
C TRP A 418 15.27 23.75 -3.19
N ALA A 419 15.33 24.99 -3.65
CA ALA A 419 15.05 25.33 -5.05
C ALA A 419 16.00 24.63 -6.03
N SER A 420 17.26 24.41 -5.64
CA SER A 420 18.27 23.76 -6.48
C SER A 420 18.15 22.23 -6.53
N VAL A 421 17.71 21.58 -5.44
CA VAL A 421 17.66 20.12 -5.33
C VAL A 421 16.27 19.54 -5.55
N ARG A 422 15.21 20.34 -5.39
CA ARG A 422 13.82 19.93 -5.51
C ARG A 422 13.48 19.59 -6.96
N GLN A 423 13.31 18.31 -7.26
CA GLN A 423 12.94 17.83 -8.59
C GLN A 423 11.42 17.72 -8.79
N VAL A 424 10.66 17.69 -7.69
CA VAL A 424 9.19 17.67 -7.71
C VAL A 424 8.67 18.89 -6.94
N PRO A 425 8.03 19.86 -7.64
CA PRO A 425 7.53 21.06 -6.99
C PRO A 425 6.52 20.74 -5.88
N LEU A 426 6.50 21.57 -4.84
CA LEU A 426 5.43 21.52 -3.85
C LEU A 426 4.16 22.16 -4.41
N THR A 427 3.02 21.54 -4.18
CA THR A 427 1.72 22.17 -4.43
C THR A 427 1.49 23.31 -3.42
N LYS A 428 0.54 24.21 -3.69
CA LYS A 428 0.17 25.27 -2.74
C LYS A 428 -0.26 24.72 -1.38
N LYS A 429 -0.91 23.55 -1.35
CA LYS A 429 -1.35 22.90 -0.11
C LYS A 429 -0.18 22.31 0.65
N GLU A 430 0.77 21.72 -0.05
CA GLU A 430 2.00 21.21 0.52
C GLU A 430 2.88 22.33 1.09
N SER A 431 3.03 23.46 0.38
CA SER A 431 3.79 24.62 0.84
C SER A 431 3.16 25.31 2.06
N ASN A 432 1.84 25.22 2.21
CA ASN A 432 1.11 25.83 3.33
C ASN A 432 0.84 24.86 4.48
N MET A 433 1.54 23.73 4.54
CA MET A 433 1.31 22.71 5.55
C MET A 433 1.48 23.24 6.97
N ASP A 434 2.49 24.05 7.23
CA ASP A 434 2.73 24.64 8.56
C ASP A 434 1.60 25.56 8.98
N VAL A 435 1.07 26.38 8.04
CA VAL A 435 -0.08 27.25 8.31
C VAL A 435 -1.32 26.41 8.65
N PHE A 436 -1.53 25.32 7.94
CA PHE A 436 -2.62 24.39 8.20
C PHE A 436 -2.47 23.72 9.58
N MET A 437 -1.28 23.23 9.92
CA MET A 437 -1.01 22.60 11.21
C MET A 437 -1.16 23.58 12.38
N ASN A 438 -0.66 24.79 12.25
CA ASN A 438 -0.85 25.83 13.27
C ASN A 438 -2.34 26.11 13.56
N ARG A 439 -3.20 26.06 12.53
CA ARG A 439 -4.67 26.19 12.72
C ARG A 439 -5.26 24.98 13.44
N ILE A 440 -4.78 23.78 13.13
CA ILE A 440 -5.22 22.55 13.79
C ILE A 440 -4.85 22.55 15.27
N GLU A 441 -3.64 22.97 15.62
CA GLU A 441 -3.17 23.04 17.02
C GLU A 441 -4.02 23.97 17.89
N GLN A 442 -4.59 25.01 17.29
CA GLN A 442 -5.50 25.92 17.97
C GLN A 442 -6.88 25.33 18.26
N ILE A 443 -7.21 24.15 17.71
CA ILE A 443 -8.49 23.48 17.99
C ILE A 443 -8.49 23.00 19.45
N PRO A 444 -9.46 23.43 20.27
CA PRO A 444 -9.57 22.94 21.64
C PRO A 444 -9.69 21.41 21.69
N GLY A 445 -8.83 20.79 22.47
CA GLY A 445 -8.83 19.32 22.62
C GLY A 445 -8.02 18.54 21.58
N PHE A 446 -7.44 19.19 20.56
CA PHE A 446 -6.64 18.52 19.53
C PHE A 446 -5.53 17.64 20.10
N LYS A 447 -4.82 18.11 21.12
CA LYS A 447 -3.79 17.34 21.84
C LYS A 447 -4.29 15.97 22.35
N TYR A 448 -5.56 15.87 22.75
CA TYR A 448 -6.14 14.60 23.23
C TYR A 448 -6.48 13.68 22.05
N VAL A 449 -6.83 14.24 20.89
CA VAL A 449 -7.03 13.48 19.66
C VAL A 449 -5.72 12.85 19.20
N ILE A 450 -4.64 13.64 19.18
CA ILE A 450 -3.28 13.13 18.86
C ILE A 450 -2.84 12.07 19.87
N PHE A 451 -3.02 12.33 21.16
CA PHE A 451 -2.70 11.36 22.21
C PHE A 451 -3.46 10.04 22.00
N GLY A 452 -4.76 10.11 21.74
CA GLY A 452 -5.57 8.91 21.45
C GLY A 452 -5.15 8.19 20.17
N ALA A 453 -4.86 8.92 19.09
CA ALA A 453 -4.38 8.36 17.83
C ALA A 453 -3.02 7.66 18.02
N LYS A 454 -2.08 8.32 18.71
CA LYS A 454 -0.78 7.75 19.07
C LYS A 454 -0.95 6.45 19.88
N ALA A 455 -1.75 6.49 20.92
CA ALA A 455 -2.01 5.34 21.77
C ALA A 455 -2.60 4.14 20.99
N LEU A 456 -3.48 4.40 20.02
CA LEU A 456 -4.07 3.35 19.18
C LEU A 456 -3.07 2.77 18.17
N ILE A 457 -2.23 3.61 17.56
CA ILE A 457 -1.25 3.19 16.57
C ILE A 457 -0.11 2.42 17.25
N GLU A 458 0.43 2.95 18.32
CA GLU A 458 1.54 2.36 19.08
C GLU A 458 1.10 1.19 19.95
N ASN A 459 -0.20 1.09 20.19
CA ASN A 459 -0.80 0.09 21.09
C ASN A 459 -0.35 0.22 22.56
N PHE A 460 0.28 1.36 22.92
CA PHE A 460 0.74 1.69 24.25
C PHE A 460 0.45 3.17 24.58
N VAL A 461 0.28 3.46 25.86
CA VAL A 461 0.20 4.81 26.40
C VAL A 461 1.49 5.10 27.15
N GLU A 462 2.28 6.01 26.60
CA GLU A 462 3.47 6.51 27.27
C GLU A 462 3.10 7.39 28.47
N THR A 463 3.80 7.22 29.58
CA THR A 463 3.61 8.06 30.78
C THR A 463 4.55 9.26 30.83
N GLY A 464 5.44 9.35 29.84
CA GLY A 464 6.47 10.38 29.77
C GLY A 464 6.06 11.64 29.00
N SER A 465 7.03 12.52 28.84
CA SER A 465 6.95 13.74 28.04
C SER A 465 8.27 13.97 27.28
N LYS A 466 8.30 14.95 26.33
CA LYS A 466 9.54 15.31 25.62
C LYS A 466 10.71 15.66 26.56
N LYS A 467 10.44 16.24 27.76
CA LYS A 467 11.46 16.59 28.76
C LYS A 467 11.81 15.44 29.70
N HIS A 468 10.86 14.56 29.95
CA HIS A 468 10.99 13.41 30.85
C HIS A 468 10.54 12.15 30.11
N PRO A 469 11.47 11.43 29.45
CA PRO A 469 11.14 10.23 28.70
C PRO A 469 10.41 9.19 29.55
N SER A 470 9.46 8.48 28.94
CA SER A 470 8.65 7.47 29.63
C SER A 470 9.54 6.36 30.20
N LYS A 471 9.38 6.08 31.47
CA LYS A 471 10.01 4.93 32.15
C LYS A 471 9.07 3.74 32.25
N PHE A 472 7.78 3.96 32.05
CA PHE A 472 6.74 2.94 32.13
C PHE A 472 5.62 3.26 31.15
N ASP A 473 5.20 2.28 30.35
CA ASP A 473 4.14 2.40 29.38
C ASP A 473 2.99 1.46 29.71
N PHE A 474 1.74 1.97 29.59
CA PHE A 474 0.54 1.15 29.72
C PHE A 474 0.17 0.53 28.38
N GLY A 475 -0.05 -0.78 28.36
CA GLY A 475 -0.43 -1.51 27.14
C GLY A 475 -0.03 -2.99 27.21
N PRO A 476 -0.33 -3.77 26.18
CA PRO A 476 -0.95 -3.36 24.90
C PRO A 476 -2.45 -3.04 25.04
N ILE A 477 -2.88 -1.93 24.44
CA ILE A 477 -4.24 -1.38 24.57
C ILE A 477 -5.28 -2.28 23.90
N ASN A 478 -4.93 -2.89 22.74
CA ASN A 478 -5.82 -3.79 22.01
C ASN A 478 -6.26 -5.02 22.82
N THR A 479 -5.58 -5.32 23.94
CA THR A 479 -5.92 -6.41 24.85
C THR A 479 -6.65 -5.93 26.11
N SER A 480 -6.83 -4.62 26.29
CA SER A 480 -7.43 -4.03 27.49
C SER A 480 -8.90 -4.39 27.64
N ILE A 481 -9.62 -4.49 26.53
CA ILE A 481 -11.01 -4.95 26.50
C ILE A 481 -11.12 -6.01 25.41
N THR A 482 -11.40 -7.24 25.83
CA THR A 482 -11.58 -8.37 24.91
C THR A 482 -12.85 -9.13 25.30
N SER A 483 -13.43 -9.87 24.36
CA SER A 483 -14.59 -10.69 24.64
C SER A 483 -14.36 -12.11 24.12
N ASN A 484 -14.62 -13.09 24.95
CA ASN A 484 -14.60 -14.49 24.58
C ASN A 484 -15.69 -15.29 25.30
N TYR A 485 -15.90 -16.51 24.85
CA TYR A 485 -16.98 -17.34 25.38
C TYR A 485 -16.79 -17.72 26.86
N VAL A 486 -15.56 -17.85 27.33
CA VAL A 486 -15.23 -18.29 28.69
C VAL A 486 -15.37 -17.14 29.69
N ASN A 487 -14.65 -16.04 29.45
CA ASN A 487 -14.58 -14.92 30.40
C ASN A 487 -15.72 -13.89 30.21
N GLY A 488 -16.50 -13.98 29.11
CA GLY A 488 -17.40 -12.90 28.72
C GLY A 488 -16.60 -11.70 28.23
N THR A 489 -16.91 -10.49 28.71
CA THR A 489 -16.05 -9.32 28.55
C THR A 489 -14.92 -9.38 29.57
N ARG A 490 -13.69 -9.32 29.09
CA ARG A 490 -12.49 -9.33 29.91
C ARG A 490 -11.84 -7.96 29.87
N PHE A 491 -11.67 -7.37 31.04
CA PHE A 491 -10.91 -6.14 31.23
C PHE A 491 -9.49 -6.49 31.66
N ARG A 492 -8.50 -5.90 31.02
CA ARG A 492 -7.08 -6.11 31.33
C ARG A 492 -6.37 -4.77 31.46
N LEU A 493 -5.67 -4.59 32.55
CA LEU A 493 -4.69 -3.52 32.72
C LEU A 493 -3.31 -4.14 32.68
N SER A 494 -2.49 -3.69 31.77
CA SER A 494 -1.13 -4.19 31.59
C SER A 494 -0.17 -3.04 31.32
N GLY A 495 1.11 -3.28 31.57
CA GLY A 495 2.15 -2.31 31.29
C GLY A 495 3.54 -2.91 31.38
N MET A 496 4.52 -2.13 30.97
CA MET A 496 5.92 -2.52 30.95
C MET A 496 6.85 -1.34 31.21
N THR A 497 8.01 -1.62 31.76
CA THR A 497 9.08 -0.64 31.84
C THR A 497 9.75 -0.46 30.49
N THR A 498 10.24 0.75 30.24
CA THR A 498 10.97 1.11 29.01
C THR A 498 12.48 1.07 29.24
N GLY A 499 13.28 1.19 28.18
CA GLY A 499 14.73 1.32 28.27
C GLY A 499 15.20 2.58 29.03
N ASN A 500 14.31 3.56 29.24
CA ASN A 500 14.59 4.75 30.07
C ASN A 500 14.46 4.47 31.58
N PHE A 501 13.83 3.36 31.94
CA PHE A 501 13.82 2.88 33.33
C PHE A 501 15.16 2.23 33.66
N ASP A 502 15.54 1.24 32.85
CA ASP A 502 16.85 0.57 32.90
C ASP A 502 17.16 -0.05 31.54
N PRO A 503 18.37 0.13 30.97
CA PRO A 503 18.72 -0.41 29.66
C PRO A 503 18.90 -1.93 29.63
N HIS A 504 19.05 -2.59 30.79
CA HIS A 504 19.33 -4.03 30.90
C HIS A 504 18.14 -4.82 31.49
N TRP A 505 17.24 -4.16 32.22
CA TRP A 505 16.12 -4.81 32.90
C TRP A 505 14.79 -4.30 32.38
N SER A 506 13.95 -5.24 31.95
CA SER A 506 12.57 -4.96 31.54
C SER A 506 11.59 -5.77 32.38
N PHE A 507 10.62 -5.08 32.98
CA PHE A 507 9.54 -5.68 33.74
C PHE A 507 8.23 -5.46 33.01
N SER A 508 7.43 -6.51 32.85
CA SER A 508 6.09 -6.42 32.29
C SER A 508 5.12 -7.22 33.15
N GLY A 509 3.89 -6.76 33.25
CA GLY A 509 2.87 -7.45 34.01
C GLY A 509 1.46 -7.02 33.63
N TYR A 510 0.49 -7.79 34.10
CA TYR A 510 -0.91 -7.44 33.90
C TYR A 510 -1.81 -8.00 35.02
N GLY A 511 -2.93 -7.33 35.23
CA GLY A 511 -4.10 -7.86 35.93
C GLY A 511 -5.29 -7.91 34.99
N ALA A 512 -6.13 -8.93 35.09
CA ALA A 512 -7.30 -9.04 34.25
C ALA A 512 -8.48 -9.64 34.97
N TYR A 513 -9.70 -9.14 34.67
CA TYR A 513 -10.96 -9.60 35.25
C TYR A 513 -11.96 -9.99 34.18
N GLY A 514 -12.54 -11.18 34.28
CA GLY A 514 -13.59 -11.67 33.38
C GLY A 514 -14.99 -11.47 33.99
N THR A 515 -15.90 -10.89 33.23
CA THR A 515 -17.27 -10.57 33.72
C THR A 515 -18.13 -11.82 33.89
N ARG A 516 -17.87 -12.88 33.13
CA ARG A 516 -18.68 -14.10 33.12
C ARG A 516 -18.20 -15.10 34.15
N ASP A 517 -16.91 -15.37 34.20
CA ASP A 517 -16.29 -16.29 35.15
C ASP A 517 -15.99 -15.64 36.51
N LYS A 518 -16.09 -14.30 36.58
CA LYS A 518 -15.85 -13.47 37.80
C LYS A 518 -14.49 -13.74 38.43
N LYS A 519 -13.46 -14.07 37.62
CA LYS A 519 -12.10 -14.37 38.07
C LYS A 519 -11.13 -13.26 37.67
N TRP A 520 -10.14 -13.08 38.57
CA TRP A 520 -8.97 -12.24 38.29
C TRP A 520 -7.85 -13.04 37.68
#